data_93f89940171af5f05a7e9f0436e42292
#
_entry.id   93f89940171af5f05a7e9f0436e42292
#
_cell.length_a   1.000
_cell.length_b   1.000
_cell.length_c   1.000
_cell.angle_alpha   90.00
_cell.angle_beta   90.00
_cell.angle_gamma   90.00
#
_symmetry.space_group_name_H-M   'P 1'
#
loop_
_entity.id
_entity.type
_entity.pdbx_description
1 polymer ?
#
loop_
_entity_poly.entity_id
_entity_poly.type
_entity_poly.pdbx_seq_one_letter_code
_entity_poly.pdbx_strand_id
1 'polypeptide(L)'
;MIETVALAVVAMVAVFFVALGAASLVVPARASRFLLGFADSPYKHYAELATRFLVGGAFLLTAPRASWPGAFSVFGWVLVATTAGLLLVPWRWHHRFARWAVPEALRLLPLVGASSLVLGGLVLWALFRGPDGGPGA
;
A
#
# COMPACT_ATOMS: atom_id res chain seq x y z
N MET A 1 -6.75 20.11 -9.59
CA MET A 1 -7.13 18.86 -10.28
C MET A 1 -6.20 17.69 -9.92
N ILE A 2 -4.89 17.79 -10.15
CA ILE A 2 -3.94 16.69 -9.85
C ILE A 2 -3.92 16.30 -8.36
N GLU A 3 -4.04 17.27 -7.47
CA GLU A 3 -4.09 17.04 -6.02
C GLU A 3 -5.37 16.35 -5.57
N THR A 4 -6.51 16.65 -6.20
CA THR A 4 -7.78 15.95 -5.94
C THR A 4 -7.70 14.49 -6.39
N VAL A 5 -7.06 14.25 -7.53
CA VAL A 5 -6.81 12.89 -8.02
C VAL A 5 -5.87 12.14 -7.05
N ALA A 6 -4.79 12.79 -6.60
CA ALA A 6 -3.87 12.21 -5.64
C ALA A 6 -4.57 11.83 -4.33
N LEU A 7 -5.39 12.73 -3.79
CA LEU A 7 -6.20 12.47 -2.60
C LEU A 7 -7.13 11.27 -2.79
N ALA A 8 -7.82 11.20 -3.93
CA ALA A 8 -8.71 10.09 -4.26
C ALA A 8 -7.93 8.75 -4.34
N VAL A 9 -6.75 8.76 -4.95
CA VAL A 9 -5.89 7.57 -5.02
C VAL A 9 -5.48 7.11 -3.63
N VAL A 10 -5.03 8.02 -2.76
CA VAL A 10 -4.63 7.68 -1.38
C VAL A 10 -5.83 7.15 -0.58
N ALA A 11 -7.01 7.75 -0.73
CA ALA A 11 -8.23 7.28 -0.08
C ALA A 11 -8.62 5.87 -0.56
N MET A 12 -8.56 5.61 -1.86
CA MET A 12 -8.83 4.27 -2.42
C MET A 12 -7.85 3.22 -1.89
N VAL A 13 -6.56 3.56 -1.80
CA VAL A 13 -5.54 2.67 -1.24
C VAL A 13 -5.83 2.37 0.22
N ALA A 14 -6.20 3.37 1.00
CA ALA A 14 -6.56 3.19 2.41
C ALA A 14 -7.79 2.29 2.58
N VAL A 15 -8.83 2.50 1.78
CA VAL A 15 -10.03 1.63 1.74
C VAL A 15 -9.66 0.20 1.33
N PHE A 16 -8.77 0.05 0.34
CA PHE A 16 -8.26 -1.26 -0.07
C PHE A 16 -7.54 -1.98 1.09
N PHE A 17 -6.69 -1.28 1.84
CA PHE A 17 -6.02 -1.86 3.02
C PHE A 17 -7.01 -2.28 4.10
N VAL A 18 -8.04 -1.47 4.37
CA VAL A 18 -9.11 -1.84 5.32
C VAL A 18 -9.86 -3.07 4.83
N ALA A 19 -10.25 -3.12 3.55
CA ALA A 19 -10.97 -4.25 2.98
C ALA A 19 -10.12 -5.53 2.97
N LEU A 20 -8.84 -5.43 2.57
CA LEU A 20 -7.90 -6.55 2.60
C LEU A 20 -7.66 -7.04 4.02
N GLY A 21 -7.49 -6.13 4.97
CA GLY A 21 -7.32 -6.45 6.38
C GLY A 21 -8.53 -7.19 6.93
N ALA A 22 -9.73 -6.69 6.69
CA ALA A 22 -10.97 -7.36 7.09
C ALA A 22 -11.12 -8.74 6.43
N ALA A 23 -10.87 -8.84 5.11
CA ALA A 23 -10.93 -10.11 4.39
C ALA A 23 -9.92 -11.13 4.92
N SER A 24 -8.72 -10.69 5.27
CA SER A 24 -7.67 -11.56 5.82
C SER A 24 -8.05 -12.17 7.17
N LEU A 25 -8.84 -11.45 7.96
CA LEU A 25 -9.31 -11.92 9.28
C LEU A 25 -10.60 -12.74 9.20
N VAL A 26 -11.54 -12.36 8.31
CA VAL A 26 -12.88 -12.97 8.23
C VAL A 26 -12.93 -14.14 7.24
N VAL A 27 -12.26 -14.00 6.10
CA VAL A 27 -12.26 -15.00 5.00
C VAL A 27 -10.84 -15.29 4.49
N PRO A 28 -9.95 -15.80 5.36
CA PRO A 28 -8.51 -15.92 5.07
C PRO A 28 -8.20 -16.72 3.80
N ALA A 29 -8.99 -17.74 3.48
CA ALA A 29 -8.81 -18.55 2.27
C ALA A 29 -9.00 -17.75 0.98
N ARG A 30 -9.90 -16.77 0.97
CA ARG A 30 -10.10 -15.87 -0.19
C ARG A 30 -8.98 -14.84 -0.28
N ALA A 31 -8.60 -14.25 0.85
CA ALA A 31 -7.49 -13.32 0.92
C ALA A 31 -6.17 -13.97 0.46
N SER A 32 -5.87 -15.19 0.91
CA SER A 32 -4.69 -15.95 0.48
C SER A 32 -4.67 -16.19 -1.03
N ARG A 33 -5.79 -16.62 -1.62
CA ARG A 33 -5.89 -16.83 -3.07
C ARG A 33 -5.71 -15.54 -3.87
N PHE A 34 -6.24 -14.43 -3.38
CA PHE A 34 -6.06 -13.12 -3.98
C PHE A 34 -4.58 -12.71 -3.97
N LEU A 35 -3.90 -12.81 -2.83
CA LEU A 35 -2.48 -12.45 -2.69
C LEU A 35 -1.57 -13.33 -3.55
N LEU A 36 -1.83 -14.65 -3.60
CA LEU A 36 -1.08 -15.58 -4.46
C LEU A 36 -1.24 -15.25 -5.95
N GLY A 37 -2.40 -14.75 -6.36
CA GLY A 37 -2.69 -14.40 -7.75
C GLY A 37 -1.82 -13.26 -8.32
N PHE A 38 -1.19 -12.43 -7.47
CA PHE A 38 -0.34 -11.33 -7.94
C PHE A 38 1.05 -11.77 -8.42
N ALA A 39 1.54 -12.95 -8.01
CA ALA A 39 2.91 -13.40 -8.28
C ALA A 39 3.08 -14.17 -9.61
N ASP A 40 2.02 -14.38 -10.40
CA ASP A 40 1.99 -15.42 -11.43
C ASP A 40 2.47 -15.01 -12.84
N SER A 41 2.70 -13.73 -13.15
CA SER A 41 3.10 -13.34 -14.51
C SER A 41 3.96 -12.08 -14.58
N PRO A 42 4.83 -11.94 -15.61
CA PRO A 42 5.62 -10.73 -15.83
C PRO A 42 4.75 -9.48 -15.99
N TYR A 43 3.59 -9.60 -16.65
CA TYR A 43 2.65 -8.49 -16.83
C TYR A 43 2.16 -7.95 -15.48
N LYS A 44 1.80 -8.83 -14.57
CA LYS A 44 1.36 -8.46 -13.22
C LYS A 44 2.47 -7.77 -12.42
N HIS A 45 3.73 -8.19 -12.60
CA HIS A 45 4.87 -7.55 -11.98
C HIS A 45 5.02 -6.09 -12.42
N TYR A 46 5.00 -5.81 -13.72
CA TYR A 46 5.11 -4.44 -14.21
C TYR A 46 3.89 -3.58 -13.88
N ALA A 47 2.70 -4.17 -13.88
CA ALA A 47 1.47 -3.50 -13.43
C ALA A 47 1.55 -3.14 -11.94
N GLU A 48 2.10 -4.02 -11.10
CA GLU A 48 2.37 -3.74 -9.68
C GLU A 48 3.34 -2.58 -9.53
N LEU A 49 4.48 -2.59 -10.25
CA LEU A 49 5.46 -1.51 -10.18
C LEU A 49 4.87 -0.16 -10.59
N ALA A 50 4.08 -0.13 -11.67
CA ALA A 50 3.38 1.09 -12.11
C ALA A 50 2.40 1.59 -11.03
N THR A 51 1.62 0.69 -10.46
CA THR A 51 0.70 1.02 -9.36
C THR A 51 1.44 1.58 -8.15
N ARG A 52 2.56 0.97 -7.77
CA ARG A 52 3.40 1.45 -6.65
C ARG A 52 3.96 2.84 -6.90
N PHE A 53 4.41 3.16 -8.13
CA PHE A 53 4.84 4.51 -8.49
C PHE A 53 3.71 5.52 -8.40
N LEU A 54 2.53 5.19 -8.93
CA LEU A 54 1.35 6.06 -8.86
C LEU A 54 0.93 6.32 -7.42
N VAL A 55 0.88 5.27 -6.60
CA VAL A 55 0.54 5.38 -5.18
C VAL A 55 1.58 6.20 -4.43
N GLY A 56 2.87 5.91 -4.63
CA GLY A 56 3.96 6.66 -4.00
C GLY A 56 3.91 8.15 -4.35
N GLY A 57 3.73 8.49 -5.63
CA GLY A 57 3.53 9.86 -6.09
C GLY A 57 2.30 10.52 -5.48
N ALA A 58 1.19 9.79 -5.39
CA ALA A 58 -0.04 10.30 -4.77
C ALA A 58 0.16 10.61 -3.28
N PHE A 59 0.87 9.76 -2.53
CA PHE A 59 1.23 10.03 -1.12
C PHE A 59 2.09 11.29 -0.98
N LEU A 60 3.09 11.49 -1.86
CA LEU A 60 3.93 12.69 -1.86
C LEU A 60 3.11 13.97 -2.14
N LEU A 61 2.22 13.93 -3.11
CA LEU A 61 1.36 15.06 -3.46
C LEU A 61 0.32 15.37 -2.38
N THR A 62 -0.13 14.37 -1.64
CA THR A 62 -1.12 14.51 -0.57
C THR A 62 -0.48 14.91 0.77
N ALA A 63 0.82 14.66 0.95
CA ALA A 63 1.53 14.89 2.21
C ALA A 63 1.29 16.26 2.83
N PRO A 64 1.33 17.41 2.11
CA PRO A 64 1.12 18.74 2.70
C PRO A 64 -0.27 18.94 3.30
N ARG A 65 -1.25 18.13 2.92
CA ARG A 65 -2.64 18.22 3.34
C ARG A 65 -3.05 17.22 4.40
N ALA A 66 -2.19 16.25 4.69
CA ALA A 66 -2.43 15.23 5.70
C ALA A 66 -2.03 15.72 7.09
N SER A 67 -2.66 15.20 8.14
CA SER A 67 -2.31 15.51 9.53
C SER A 67 -0.86 15.14 9.89
N TRP A 68 -0.27 14.20 9.16
CA TRP A 68 1.11 13.76 9.36
C TRP A 68 1.93 13.86 8.06
N PRO A 69 2.29 15.09 7.61
CA PRO A 69 2.96 15.30 6.32
C PRO A 69 4.27 14.50 6.20
N GLY A 70 5.06 14.44 7.28
CA GLY A 70 6.31 13.69 7.32
C GLY A 70 6.12 12.19 7.09
N ALA A 71 5.13 11.57 7.72
CA ALA A 71 4.83 10.15 7.56
C ALA A 71 4.38 9.84 6.12
N PHE A 72 3.53 10.68 5.54
CA PHE A 72 3.09 10.54 4.14
C PHE A 72 4.25 10.69 3.16
N SER A 73 5.13 11.68 3.41
CA SER A 73 6.33 11.90 2.57
C SER A 73 7.29 10.72 2.66
N VAL A 74 7.60 10.22 3.85
CA VAL A 74 8.48 9.06 4.05
C VAL A 74 7.90 7.83 3.36
N PHE A 75 6.63 7.55 3.55
CA PHE A 75 5.97 6.40 2.92
C PHE A 75 6.01 6.52 1.38
N GLY A 76 5.67 7.68 0.84
CA GLY A 76 5.71 7.95 -0.60
C GLY A 76 7.12 7.74 -1.18
N TRP A 77 8.14 8.30 -0.56
CA TRP A 77 9.53 8.15 -1.00
C TRP A 77 10.04 6.71 -0.88
N VAL A 78 9.74 6.01 0.22
CA VAL A 78 10.11 4.60 0.37
C VAL A 78 9.48 3.76 -0.74
N LEU A 79 8.19 4.01 -1.06
CA LEU A 79 7.49 3.27 -2.10
C LEU A 79 8.09 3.55 -3.48
N VAL A 80 8.38 4.81 -3.81
CA VAL A 80 9.03 5.19 -5.08
C VAL A 80 10.44 4.61 -5.18
N ALA A 81 11.28 4.79 -4.16
CA ALA A 81 12.66 4.33 -4.17
C ALA A 81 12.77 2.80 -4.24
N THR A 82 11.97 2.07 -3.46
CA THR A 82 11.96 0.60 -3.51
C THR A 82 11.44 0.10 -4.86
N THR A 83 10.48 0.79 -5.47
CA THR A 83 9.98 0.43 -6.80
C THR A 83 11.02 0.69 -7.88
N ALA A 84 11.74 1.82 -7.81
CA ALA A 84 12.87 2.10 -8.70
C ALA A 84 13.96 1.02 -8.57
N GLY A 85 14.28 0.60 -7.35
CA GLY A 85 15.18 -0.52 -7.10
C GLY A 85 14.70 -1.83 -7.72
N LEU A 86 13.41 -2.14 -7.61
CA LEU A 86 12.81 -3.35 -8.20
C LEU A 86 12.81 -3.34 -9.73
N LEU A 87 12.76 -2.16 -10.37
CA LEU A 87 12.92 -2.05 -11.83
C LEU A 87 14.31 -2.47 -12.31
N LEU A 88 15.34 -2.29 -11.47
CA LEU A 88 16.70 -2.72 -11.77
C LEU A 88 16.92 -4.22 -11.55
N VAL A 89 16.01 -4.88 -10.83
CA VAL A 89 16.09 -6.32 -10.54
C VAL A 89 15.37 -7.09 -11.66
N PRO A 90 16.04 -8.03 -12.35
CA PRO A 90 15.40 -8.88 -13.35
C PRO A 90 14.18 -9.60 -12.76
N TRP A 91 13.07 -9.65 -13.51
CA TRP A 91 11.82 -10.29 -13.08
C TRP A 91 12.02 -11.70 -12.51
N ARG A 92 12.96 -12.48 -13.06
CA ARG A 92 13.26 -13.84 -12.60
C ARG A 92 13.70 -13.90 -11.12
N TRP A 93 14.47 -12.91 -10.67
CA TRP A 93 14.94 -12.82 -9.29
C TRP A 93 13.81 -12.39 -8.36
N HIS A 94 13.00 -11.42 -8.80
CA HIS A 94 11.83 -10.99 -8.05
C HIS A 94 10.81 -12.14 -7.89
N HIS A 95 10.54 -12.89 -8.97
CA HIS A 95 9.66 -14.06 -8.93
C HIS A 95 10.20 -15.18 -8.00
N ARG A 96 11.50 -15.41 -8.00
CA ARG A 96 12.14 -16.37 -7.09
C ARG A 96 12.00 -15.95 -5.63
N PHE A 97 12.19 -14.67 -5.32
CA PHE A 97 11.98 -14.12 -3.99
C PHE A 97 10.50 -14.21 -3.58
N ALA A 98 9.57 -13.82 -4.45
CA ALA A 98 8.15 -13.89 -4.17
C ALA A 98 7.67 -15.31 -3.85
N ARG A 99 8.16 -16.32 -4.57
CA ARG A 99 7.83 -17.75 -4.28
C ARG A 99 8.29 -18.19 -2.88
N TRP A 100 9.33 -17.57 -2.36
CA TRP A 100 9.78 -17.84 -0.99
C TRP A 100 9.04 -16.98 0.04
N ALA A 101 8.89 -15.70 -0.22
CA ALA A 101 8.36 -14.73 0.73
C ALA A 101 6.83 -14.82 0.91
N VAL A 102 6.08 -15.08 -0.17
CA VAL A 102 4.61 -15.11 -0.14
C VAL A 102 4.05 -16.22 0.77
N PRO A 103 4.52 -17.48 0.70
CA PRO A 103 4.07 -18.52 1.64
C PRO A 103 4.33 -18.16 3.10
N GLU A 104 5.47 -17.50 3.38
CA GLU A 104 5.80 -17.07 4.73
C GLU A 104 4.90 -15.93 5.22
N ALA A 105 4.61 -14.97 4.35
CA ALA A 105 3.63 -13.90 4.63
C ALA A 105 2.22 -14.48 4.88
N LEU A 106 1.82 -15.53 4.19
CA LEU A 106 0.53 -16.19 4.39
C LEU A 106 0.42 -16.91 5.73
N ARG A 107 1.52 -17.38 6.30
CA ARG A 107 1.54 -17.93 7.66
C ARG A 107 1.22 -16.84 8.70
N LEU A 108 1.60 -15.61 8.43
CA LEU A 108 1.36 -14.43 9.26
C LEU A 108 0.12 -13.64 8.81
N LEU A 109 -0.77 -14.27 8.05
CA LEU A 109 -1.94 -13.59 7.46
C LEU A 109 -2.79 -12.82 8.49
N PRO A 110 -3.05 -13.32 9.71
CA PRO A 110 -3.77 -12.54 10.72
C PRO A 110 -3.03 -11.26 11.13
N LEU A 111 -1.70 -11.32 11.25
CA LEU A 111 -0.87 -10.17 11.57
C LEU A 111 -0.85 -9.16 10.42
N VAL A 112 -0.70 -9.65 9.18
CA VAL A 112 -0.79 -8.83 7.96
C VAL A 112 -2.15 -8.16 7.87
N GLY A 113 -3.23 -8.91 8.14
CA GLY A 113 -4.59 -8.38 8.14
C GLY A 113 -4.81 -7.29 9.18
N ALA A 114 -4.40 -7.52 10.42
CA ALA A 114 -4.49 -6.53 11.49
C ALA A 114 -3.67 -5.27 11.19
N SER A 115 -2.44 -5.44 10.70
CA SER A 115 -1.58 -4.32 10.30
C SER A 115 -2.19 -3.50 9.15
N SER A 116 -2.78 -4.17 8.17
CA SER A 116 -3.46 -3.51 7.04
C SER A 116 -4.68 -2.71 7.49
N LEU A 117 -5.49 -3.25 8.42
CA LEU A 117 -6.63 -2.52 9.02
C LEU A 117 -6.17 -1.26 9.73
N VAL A 118 -5.16 -1.40 10.60
CA VAL A 118 -4.62 -0.26 11.36
C VAL A 118 -4.05 0.79 10.40
N LEU A 119 -3.23 0.38 9.44
CA LEU A 119 -2.62 1.30 8.48
C LEU A 119 -3.67 2.02 7.64
N GLY A 120 -4.63 1.29 7.06
CA GLY A 120 -5.70 1.88 6.27
C GLY A 120 -6.57 2.84 7.10
N GLY A 121 -6.91 2.46 8.33
CA GLY A 121 -7.64 3.31 9.26
C GLY A 121 -6.89 4.60 9.63
N LEU A 122 -5.60 4.51 9.91
CA LEU A 122 -4.75 5.67 10.21
C LEU A 122 -4.61 6.62 9.02
N VAL A 123 -4.45 6.08 7.81
CA VAL A 123 -4.39 6.91 6.59
C VAL A 123 -5.71 7.64 6.37
N LEU A 124 -6.85 6.96 6.46
CA LEU A 124 -8.16 7.61 6.35
C LEU A 124 -8.33 8.70 7.41
N TRP A 125 -8.02 8.38 8.66
CA TRP A 125 -8.11 9.33 9.75
C TRP A 125 -7.25 10.59 9.51
N ALA A 126 -6.00 10.41 9.04
CA ALA A 126 -5.10 11.51 8.72
C ALA A 126 -5.58 12.39 7.56
N LEU A 127 -6.26 11.78 6.57
CA LEU A 127 -6.86 12.51 5.45
C LEU A 127 -8.07 13.34 5.89
N PHE A 128 -8.95 12.78 6.73
CA PHE A 128 -10.17 13.46 7.17
C PHE A 128 -9.90 14.60 8.17
N ARG A 129 -8.85 14.50 8.97
CA ARG A 129 -8.49 15.57 9.91
C ARG A 129 -7.77 16.75 9.26
N GLY A 130 -7.12 16.55 8.13
CA GLY A 130 -6.34 17.61 7.47
C GLY A 130 -5.13 18.06 8.28
N PRO A 131 -4.41 19.10 7.81
CA PRO A 131 -3.17 19.56 8.44
C PRO A 131 -3.37 20.25 9.81
N ASP A 132 -4.57 20.75 10.10
CA ASP A 132 -4.89 21.51 11.32
C ASP A 132 -5.38 20.64 12.49
N GLY A 133 -5.30 19.33 12.38
CA GLY A 133 -5.81 18.35 13.36
C GLY A 133 -4.95 18.19 14.63
N GLY A 134 -4.28 19.24 15.10
CA GLY A 134 -3.65 19.28 16.43
C GLY A 134 -4.71 19.21 17.55
N PRO A 135 -4.41 18.56 18.70
CA PRO A 135 -5.29 18.63 19.86
C PRO A 135 -5.25 20.06 20.42
N GLY A 136 -6.20 20.89 20.02
CA GLY A 136 -6.30 22.26 20.55
C GLY A 136 -6.74 23.34 19.56
N ALA A 137 -7.23 22.99 18.37
CA ALA A 137 -7.91 23.96 17.52
C ALA A 137 -9.42 23.88 17.71
#